data_aeb6eebbcc2386aa8e23e625a099c81a
#
_entry.id   aeb6eebbcc2386aa8e23e625a099c81a
#
_cell.length_a   1.000
_cell.length_b   1.000
_cell.length_c   1.000
_cell.angle_alpha   90.00
_cell.angle_beta   90.00
_cell.angle_gamma   90.00
#
_symmetry.space_group_name_H-M   'P 1'
#
loop_
_entity.id
_entity.type
_entity.pdbx_description
1 polymer ?
#
loop_
_entity_poly.entity_id
_entity_poly.type
_entity_poly.pdbx_seq_one_letter_code
_entity_poly.pdbx_strand_id
1 'polypeptide(L)'
;MSEFNNYRLILEELDSTLSQVDNTEYERFANDVIGADCIFTAGKGRSGFVANSFAMRLNQLGKNAYVVGESTTPSIKEHDLFIIISGSGSTEHLRLLAEKAQSVGAKIVLLTTNAESPIANLAETVVELPAGTKHDVEGSKQPLGSLFEQASLIFLDSVVLPLMDAFHISEKTMQENHANLE
;
A
#
# COMPACT_ATOMS: atom_id res chain seq x y z
N MET A 1 -25.46 -23.76 -10.75
CA MET A 1 -24.72 -22.55 -10.29
C MET A 1 -24.57 -22.67 -8.80
N SER A 2 -23.37 -22.46 -8.26
CA SER A 2 -23.15 -22.42 -6.81
C SER A 2 -23.86 -21.20 -6.22
N GLU A 3 -24.37 -21.32 -4.99
CA GLU A 3 -24.92 -20.18 -4.26
C GLU A 3 -23.84 -19.09 -4.10
N PHE A 4 -24.25 -17.82 -4.00
CA PHE A 4 -23.35 -16.70 -3.72
C PHE A 4 -22.88 -16.77 -2.26
N ASN A 5 -21.83 -17.55 -1.99
CA ASN A 5 -21.24 -17.72 -0.66
C ASN A 5 -19.69 -17.73 -0.64
N ASN A 6 -19.05 -17.66 -1.81
CA ASN A 6 -17.58 -17.62 -1.89
C ASN A 6 -16.96 -16.41 -1.18
N TYR A 7 -17.74 -15.33 -0.97
CA TYR A 7 -17.28 -14.18 -0.20
C TYR A 7 -16.91 -14.55 1.25
N ARG A 8 -17.53 -15.56 1.84
CA ARG A 8 -17.21 -16.02 3.20
C ARG A 8 -15.79 -16.57 3.29
N LEU A 9 -15.42 -17.39 2.31
CA LEU A 9 -14.04 -17.87 2.18
C LEU A 9 -13.04 -16.70 2.06
N ILE A 10 -13.36 -15.70 1.23
CA ILE A 10 -12.51 -14.51 1.04
C ILE A 10 -12.36 -13.75 2.36
N LEU A 11 -13.45 -13.53 3.09
CA LEU A 11 -13.43 -12.84 4.38
C LEU A 11 -12.64 -13.63 5.45
N GLU A 12 -12.76 -14.96 5.47
CA GLU A 12 -12.00 -15.81 6.39
C GLU A 12 -10.50 -15.75 6.11
N GLU A 13 -10.08 -15.79 4.84
CA GLU A 13 -8.67 -15.65 4.46
C GLU A 13 -8.13 -14.24 4.79
N LEU A 14 -8.93 -13.19 4.55
CA LEU A 14 -8.56 -11.82 4.88
C LEU A 14 -8.39 -11.61 6.38
N ASP A 15 -9.32 -12.09 7.19
CA ASP A 15 -9.26 -12.03 8.66
C ASP A 15 -8.01 -12.76 9.18
N SER A 16 -7.77 -13.97 8.67
CA SER A 16 -6.57 -14.74 9.01
C SER A 16 -5.27 -14.04 8.65
N THR A 17 -5.19 -13.39 7.49
CA THR A 17 -4.01 -12.65 7.03
C THR A 17 -3.81 -11.38 7.84
N LEU A 18 -4.84 -10.55 7.98
CA LEU A 18 -4.76 -9.25 8.61
C LEU A 18 -4.53 -9.34 10.13
N SER A 19 -5.06 -10.39 10.78
CA SER A 19 -4.82 -10.62 12.21
C SER A 19 -3.38 -10.96 12.57
N GLN A 20 -2.54 -11.27 11.59
CA GLN A 20 -1.11 -11.56 11.77
C GLN A 20 -0.20 -10.34 11.54
N VAL A 21 -0.75 -9.21 11.12
CA VAL A 21 0.03 -7.98 10.92
C VAL A 21 0.58 -7.51 12.26
N ASP A 22 1.87 -7.20 12.31
CA ASP A 22 2.51 -6.65 13.50
C ASP A 22 2.05 -5.22 13.76
N ASN A 23 1.54 -4.95 14.96
CA ASN A 23 1.10 -3.61 15.35
C ASN A 23 2.23 -2.57 15.27
N THR A 24 3.48 -2.98 15.50
CA THR A 24 4.64 -2.08 15.39
C THR A 24 4.88 -1.64 13.94
N GLU A 25 4.69 -2.54 12.98
CA GLU A 25 4.78 -2.22 11.55
C GLU A 25 3.64 -1.30 11.12
N TYR A 26 2.42 -1.58 11.60
CA TYR A 26 1.26 -0.72 11.38
C TYR A 26 1.49 0.70 11.90
N GLU A 27 1.95 0.84 13.14
CA GLU A 27 2.23 2.15 13.75
C GLU A 27 3.36 2.90 13.02
N ARG A 28 4.43 2.19 12.63
CA ARG A 28 5.51 2.77 11.83
C ARG A 28 4.99 3.30 10.50
N PHE A 29 4.21 2.49 9.79
CA PHE A 29 3.61 2.88 8.52
C PHE A 29 2.78 4.16 8.67
N ALA A 30 1.90 4.22 9.67
CA ALA A 30 1.07 5.40 9.92
C ALA A 30 1.92 6.64 10.23
N ASN A 31 2.96 6.49 11.07
CA ASN A 31 3.88 7.58 11.41
C ASN A 31 4.70 8.05 10.18
N ASP A 32 5.10 7.14 9.30
CA ASP A 32 5.79 7.47 8.05
C ASP A 32 4.91 8.32 7.14
N VAL A 33 3.63 7.97 7.02
CA VAL A 33 2.64 8.75 6.26
C VAL A 33 2.43 10.13 6.90
N ILE A 34 2.33 10.21 8.22
CA ILE A 34 2.14 11.48 8.94
C ILE A 34 3.33 12.42 8.70
N GLY A 35 4.55 11.91 8.82
CA GLY A 35 5.79 12.69 8.76
C GLY A 35 6.25 13.09 7.36
N ALA A 36 5.71 12.51 6.29
CA ALA A 36 6.16 12.76 4.94
C ALA A 36 5.69 14.12 4.39
N ASP A 37 6.57 14.81 3.64
CA ASP A 37 6.23 16.02 2.91
C ASP A 37 5.37 15.71 1.69
N CYS A 38 5.85 14.79 0.84
CA CYS A 38 5.09 14.23 -0.28
C CYS A 38 5.13 12.71 -0.22
N ILE A 39 4.13 12.06 -0.80
CA ILE A 39 4.00 10.62 -0.81
C ILE A 39 3.90 10.12 -2.24
N PHE A 40 4.74 9.16 -2.59
CA PHE A 40 4.72 8.51 -3.90
C PHE A 40 4.28 7.07 -3.73
N THR A 41 3.39 6.61 -4.59
CA THR A 41 2.89 5.23 -4.54
C THR A 41 3.21 4.49 -5.83
N ALA A 42 3.56 3.21 -5.73
CA ALA A 42 3.79 2.35 -6.88
C ALA A 42 3.37 0.90 -6.62
N GLY A 43 2.93 0.25 -7.67
CA GLY A 43 2.65 -1.17 -7.75
C GLY A 43 2.51 -1.60 -9.19
N LYS A 44 2.42 -2.90 -9.46
CA LYS A 44 2.19 -3.44 -10.81
C LYS A 44 0.92 -4.29 -10.84
N GLY A 45 0.21 -4.25 -11.97
CA GLY A 45 -1.05 -4.98 -12.11
C GLY A 45 -2.09 -4.52 -11.07
N ARG A 46 -2.75 -5.46 -10.41
CA ARG A 46 -3.77 -5.18 -9.39
C ARG A 46 -3.18 -4.46 -8.16
N SER A 47 -1.95 -4.77 -7.76
CA SER A 47 -1.26 -4.01 -6.70
C SER A 47 -1.07 -2.53 -7.08
N GLY A 48 -0.93 -2.22 -8.37
CA GLY A 48 -0.92 -0.85 -8.87
C GLY A 48 -2.26 -0.14 -8.67
N PHE A 49 -3.39 -0.82 -8.88
CA PHE A 49 -4.71 -0.24 -8.59
C PHE A 49 -4.89 0.04 -7.09
N VAL A 50 -4.38 -0.83 -6.23
CA VAL A 50 -4.38 -0.58 -4.77
C VAL A 50 -3.52 0.64 -4.43
N ALA A 51 -2.33 0.76 -5.00
CA ALA A 51 -1.45 1.92 -4.82
C ALA A 51 -2.12 3.23 -5.26
N ASN A 52 -2.79 3.21 -6.42
CA ASN A 52 -3.53 4.37 -6.95
C ASN A 52 -4.70 4.77 -6.04
N SER A 53 -5.46 3.78 -5.56
CA SER A 53 -6.58 4.01 -4.65
C SER A 53 -6.10 4.67 -3.34
N PHE A 54 -4.96 4.26 -2.81
CA PHE A 54 -4.41 4.86 -1.60
C PHE A 54 -3.88 6.29 -1.84
N ALA A 55 -3.20 6.54 -2.97
CA ALA A 55 -2.79 7.90 -3.34
C ALA A 55 -3.98 8.85 -3.43
N MET A 56 -5.09 8.41 -4.04
CA MET A 56 -6.33 9.19 -4.09
C MET A 56 -6.84 9.48 -2.67
N ARG A 57 -6.87 8.49 -1.78
CA ARG A 57 -7.34 8.66 -0.40
C ARG A 57 -6.45 9.63 0.38
N LEU A 58 -5.13 9.58 0.21
CA LEU A 58 -4.19 10.51 0.83
C LEU A 58 -4.42 11.95 0.36
N ASN A 59 -4.70 12.17 -0.93
CA ASN A 59 -5.07 13.49 -1.45
C ASN A 59 -6.38 14.01 -0.84
N GLN A 60 -7.36 13.14 -0.63
CA GLN A 60 -8.60 13.51 0.07
C GLN A 60 -8.33 13.88 1.55
N LEU A 61 -7.33 13.29 2.18
CA LEU A 61 -6.84 13.66 3.51
C LEU A 61 -6.01 14.96 3.51
N GLY A 62 -5.78 15.59 2.35
CA GLY A 62 -5.01 16.84 2.23
C GLY A 62 -3.49 16.63 2.13
N LYS A 63 -3.01 15.40 1.96
CA LYS A 63 -1.60 15.11 1.68
C LYS A 63 -1.29 15.30 0.20
N ASN A 64 -0.05 15.61 -0.13
CA ASN A 64 0.43 15.62 -1.51
C ASN A 64 0.84 14.21 -1.92
N ALA A 65 -0.05 13.45 -2.54
CA ALA A 65 0.23 12.08 -2.96
C ALA A 65 0.20 11.94 -4.49
N TYR A 66 1.16 11.19 -5.01
CA TYR A 66 1.40 11.01 -6.44
C TYR A 66 1.54 9.53 -6.79
N VAL A 67 1.03 9.15 -7.95
CA VAL A 67 1.22 7.80 -8.52
C VAL A 67 2.43 7.83 -9.45
N VAL A 68 3.41 6.96 -9.20
CA VAL A 68 4.61 6.87 -10.04
C VAL A 68 4.25 6.37 -11.43
N GLY A 69 4.65 7.13 -12.43
CA GLY A 69 4.37 6.85 -13.86
C GLY A 69 3.30 7.74 -14.48
N GLU A 70 2.57 8.52 -13.68
CA GLU A 70 1.68 9.56 -14.20
C GLU A 70 2.50 10.75 -14.74
N SER A 71 2.04 11.36 -15.83
CA SER A 71 2.78 12.43 -16.53
C SER A 71 3.03 13.68 -15.67
N THR A 72 2.22 13.89 -14.64
CA THR A 72 2.30 15.03 -13.72
C THR A 72 3.02 14.72 -12.42
N THR A 73 3.53 13.51 -12.25
CA THR A 73 4.28 13.12 -11.05
C THR A 73 5.57 13.92 -10.95
N PRO A 74 5.79 14.68 -9.86
CA PRO A 74 7.02 15.45 -9.68
C PRO A 74 8.21 14.54 -9.36
N SER A 75 9.42 15.12 -9.28
CA SER A 75 10.59 14.40 -8.80
C SER A 75 10.52 14.13 -7.30
N ILE A 76 10.80 12.89 -6.90
CA ILE A 76 10.95 12.51 -5.50
C ILE A 76 12.22 13.14 -4.90
N LYS A 77 12.17 13.53 -3.61
CA LYS A 77 13.24 14.22 -2.90
C LYS A 77 13.51 13.56 -1.55
N GLU A 78 14.55 14.03 -0.88
CA GLU A 78 14.79 13.77 0.55
C GLU A 78 13.56 14.20 1.37
N HIS A 79 13.22 13.43 2.41
CA HIS A 79 12.03 13.58 3.27
C HIS A 79 10.68 13.23 2.63
N ASP A 80 10.66 12.84 1.35
CA ASP A 80 9.47 12.22 0.75
C ASP A 80 9.37 10.74 1.14
N LEU A 81 8.15 10.22 1.03
CA LEU A 81 7.85 8.81 1.29
C LEU A 81 7.51 8.08 -0.01
N PHE A 82 8.16 6.96 -0.25
CA PHE A 82 7.85 6.08 -1.37
C PHE A 82 7.21 4.78 -0.87
N ILE A 83 5.92 4.59 -1.12
CA ILE A 83 5.15 3.42 -0.76
C ILE A 83 5.06 2.48 -1.95
N ILE A 84 5.59 1.27 -1.78
CA ILE A 84 5.60 0.22 -2.80
C ILE A 84 4.67 -0.91 -2.36
N ILE A 85 3.79 -1.34 -3.26
CA ILE A 85 2.92 -2.51 -3.06
C ILE A 85 3.36 -3.61 -4.01
N SER A 86 4.01 -4.64 -3.46
CA SER A 86 4.59 -5.74 -4.24
C SER A 86 4.57 -7.04 -3.45
N GLY A 87 3.64 -7.95 -3.79
CA GLY A 87 3.53 -9.24 -3.09
C GLY A 87 4.85 -10.01 -3.05
N SER A 88 5.54 -10.14 -4.17
CA SER A 88 6.85 -10.84 -4.21
C SER A 88 8.02 -10.02 -3.68
N GLY A 89 7.89 -8.68 -3.59
CA GLY A 89 9.00 -7.79 -3.26
C GLY A 89 10.21 -7.87 -4.20
N SER A 90 10.04 -8.48 -5.39
CA SER A 90 11.14 -8.76 -6.34
C SER A 90 10.90 -8.26 -7.76
N THR A 91 9.82 -7.50 -7.99
CA THR A 91 9.51 -6.93 -9.30
C THR A 91 10.60 -5.96 -9.73
N GLU A 92 11.36 -6.29 -10.77
CA GLU A 92 12.56 -5.58 -11.20
C GLU A 92 12.34 -4.07 -11.39
N HIS A 93 11.25 -3.69 -12.09
CA HIS A 93 10.95 -2.28 -12.29
C HIS A 93 10.73 -1.52 -10.97
N LEU A 94 10.03 -2.13 -10.00
CA LEU A 94 9.82 -1.52 -8.67
C LEU A 94 11.12 -1.44 -7.87
N ARG A 95 12.00 -2.44 -8.00
CA ARG A 95 13.32 -2.45 -7.38
C ARG A 95 14.18 -1.27 -7.87
N LEU A 96 14.23 -1.05 -9.18
CA LEU A 96 14.97 0.08 -9.77
C LEU A 96 14.42 1.44 -9.30
N LEU A 97 13.10 1.55 -9.15
CA LEU A 97 12.47 2.75 -8.58
C LEU A 97 12.85 2.94 -7.10
N ALA A 98 12.87 1.85 -6.32
CA ALA A 98 13.29 1.88 -4.91
C ALA A 98 14.76 2.31 -4.77
N GLU A 99 15.67 1.74 -5.57
CA GLU A 99 17.08 2.14 -5.60
C GLU A 99 17.25 3.63 -5.94
N LYS A 100 16.44 4.13 -6.89
CA LYS A 100 16.45 5.56 -7.22
C LYS A 100 15.95 6.41 -6.06
N ALA A 101 14.85 6.03 -5.41
CA ALA A 101 14.33 6.75 -4.23
C ALA A 101 15.36 6.77 -3.09
N GLN A 102 15.98 5.63 -2.79
CA GLN A 102 17.04 5.52 -1.79
C GLN A 102 18.22 6.44 -2.13
N SER A 103 18.62 6.51 -3.40
CA SER A 103 19.77 7.34 -3.84
C SER A 103 19.57 8.84 -3.64
N VAL A 104 18.35 9.31 -3.48
CA VAL A 104 18.02 10.72 -3.21
C VAL A 104 17.62 10.97 -1.74
N GLY A 105 17.67 9.93 -0.90
CA GLY A 105 17.37 10.04 0.53
C GLY A 105 15.88 9.98 0.88
N ALA A 106 15.02 9.58 -0.05
CA ALA A 106 13.61 9.36 0.25
C ALA A 106 13.42 8.09 1.07
N LYS A 107 12.48 8.12 2.00
CA LYS A 107 12.11 6.96 2.80
C LYS A 107 11.29 5.97 1.99
N ILE A 108 11.56 4.67 2.15
CA ILE A 108 10.88 3.61 1.42
C ILE A 108 10.06 2.77 2.39
N VAL A 109 8.82 2.53 2.03
CA VAL A 109 7.92 1.58 2.70
C VAL A 109 7.47 0.52 1.71
N LEU A 110 7.51 -0.72 2.11
CA LEU A 110 7.06 -1.86 1.31
C LEU A 110 5.93 -2.62 1.99
N LEU A 111 4.82 -2.82 1.26
CA LEU A 111 3.83 -3.86 1.58
C LEU A 111 4.17 -5.10 0.75
N THR A 112 4.35 -6.26 1.39
CA THR A 112 4.81 -7.48 0.72
C THR A 112 4.34 -8.74 1.46
N THR A 113 4.47 -9.90 0.82
CA THR A 113 4.33 -11.21 1.48
C THR A 113 5.67 -11.80 1.89
N ASN A 114 6.79 -11.10 1.61
CA ASN A 114 8.14 -11.59 1.86
C ASN A 114 9.06 -10.46 2.36
N ALA A 115 9.25 -10.41 3.66
CA ALA A 115 10.09 -9.42 4.33
C ALA A 115 11.60 -9.58 4.04
N GLU A 116 12.03 -10.68 3.44
CA GLU A 116 13.43 -10.92 3.03
C GLU A 116 13.68 -10.64 1.53
N SER A 117 12.73 -10.01 0.86
CA SER A 117 12.79 -9.75 -0.58
C SER A 117 13.81 -8.65 -0.94
N PRO A 118 14.26 -8.59 -2.21
CA PRO A 118 15.19 -7.56 -2.68
C PRO A 118 14.73 -6.12 -2.42
N ILE A 119 13.42 -5.82 -2.54
CA ILE A 119 12.90 -4.49 -2.25
C ILE A 119 12.81 -4.26 -0.74
N ALA A 120 12.50 -5.30 0.06
CA ALA A 120 12.47 -5.20 1.51
C ALA A 120 13.84 -4.78 2.09
N ASN A 121 14.94 -5.25 1.47
CA ASN A 121 16.30 -4.86 1.86
C ASN A 121 16.63 -3.38 1.59
N LEU A 122 15.81 -2.68 0.82
CA LEU A 122 15.95 -1.24 0.53
C LEU A 122 14.98 -0.39 1.36
N ALA A 123 13.99 -1.02 2.01
CA ALA A 123 12.93 -0.33 2.72
C ALA A 123 13.27 -0.12 4.21
N GLU A 124 12.95 1.04 4.75
CA GLU A 124 13.06 1.35 6.19
C GLU A 124 11.89 0.78 6.99
N THR A 125 10.73 0.65 6.33
CA THR A 125 9.53 0.02 6.93
C THR A 125 9.01 -1.05 5.98
N VAL A 126 8.83 -2.25 6.50
CA VAL A 126 8.24 -3.37 5.77
C VAL A 126 6.99 -3.80 6.51
N VAL A 127 5.86 -3.82 5.80
CA VAL A 127 4.61 -4.39 6.30
C VAL A 127 4.44 -5.75 5.65
N GLU A 128 4.59 -6.80 6.43
CA GLU A 128 4.41 -8.16 5.95
C GLU A 128 2.94 -8.59 6.05
N LEU A 129 2.36 -8.93 4.90
CA LEU A 129 1.02 -9.49 4.79
C LEU A 129 1.15 -10.96 4.37
N PRO A 130 0.99 -11.94 5.29
CA PRO A 130 1.22 -13.35 4.98
C PRO A 130 0.08 -13.95 4.14
N ALA A 131 -0.03 -13.49 2.91
CA ALA A 131 -1.12 -13.81 1.97
C ALA A 131 -0.72 -14.82 0.89
N GLY A 132 0.53 -15.32 0.92
CA GLY A 132 1.11 -16.08 -0.18
C GLY A 132 1.30 -15.23 -1.45
N THR A 133 2.12 -15.72 -2.37
CA THR A 133 2.36 -15.08 -3.66
C THR A 133 1.56 -15.79 -4.77
N LYS A 134 1.48 -15.17 -5.95
CA LYS A 134 0.90 -15.79 -7.17
C LYS A 134 1.65 -17.06 -7.63
N HIS A 135 2.78 -17.37 -7.02
CA HIS A 135 3.61 -18.54 -7.31
C HIS A 135 3.45 -19.65 -6.26
N ASP A 136 2.75 -19.39 -5.15
CA ASP A 136 2.52 -20.36 -4.09
C ASP A 136 1.27 -21.20 -4.39
N VAL A 137 1.48 -22.49 -4.55
CA VAL A 137 0.40 -23.44 -4.91
C VAL A 137 -0.58 -23.67 -3.76
N GLU A 138 -0.18 -23.42 -2.52
CA GLU A 138 -0.95 -23.72 -1.31
C GLU A 138 -1.29 -22.49 -0.45
N GLY A 139 -0.94 -21.27 -0.88
CA GLY A 139 -1.04 -20.07 -0.02
C GLY A 139 -2.46 -19.49 0.13
N SER A 140 -3.36 -19.68 -0.83
CA SER A 140 -4.73 -19.18 -0.81
C SER A 140 -5.60 -19.97 -1.76
N LYS A 141 -6.88 -20.09 -1.48
CA LYS A 141 -7.87 -20.66 -2.40
C LYS A 141 -8.29 -19.67 -3.49
N GLN A 142 -7.92 -18.40 -3.33
CA GLN A 142 -8.16 -17.38 -4.34
C GLN A 142 -7.07 -17.43 -5.43
N PRO A 143 -7.40 -17.07 -6.67
CA PRO A 143 -6.44 -17.17 -7.78
C PRO A 143 -5.32 -16.12 -7.64
N LEU A 144 -4.10 -16.50 -8.01
CA LEU A 144 -2.93 -15.61 -8.12
C LEU A 144 -2.61 -14.90 -6.80
N GLY A 145 -2.42 -13.57 -6.84
CA GLY A 145 -2.15 -12.73 -5.68
C GLY A 145 -3.38 -12.02 -5.12
N SER A 146 -4.61 -12.52 -5.36
CA SER A 146 -5.85 -11.84 -4.98
C SER A 146 -5.93 -11.55 -3.49
N LEU A 147 -5.54 -12.49 -2.63
CA LEU A 147 -5.57 -12.31 -1.18
C LEU A 147 -4.62 -11.18 -0.74
N PHE A 148 -3.40 -11.14 -1.27
CA PHE A 148 -2.44 -10.06 -0.97
C PHE A 148 -2.98 -8.69 -1.38
N GLU A 149 -3.55 -8.58 -2.58
CA GLU A 149 -4.05 -7.31 -3.11
C GLU A 149 -5.25 -6.80 -2.31
N GLN A 150 -6.15 -7.68 -1.92
CA GLN A 150 -7.29 -7.38 -1.06
C GLN A 150 -6.86 -7.03 0.37
N ALA A 151 -5.93 -7.79 0.95
CA ALA A 151 -5.39 -7.53 2.27
C ALA A 151 -4.65 -6.17 2.30
N SER A 152 -3.87 -5.86 1.25
CA SER A 152 -3.21 -4.55 1.11
C SER A 152 -4.23 -3.41 1.06
N LEU A 153 -5.33 -3.56 0.33
CA LEU A 153 -6.36 -2.54 0.24
C LEU A 153 -7.01 -2.30 1.62
N ILE A 154 -7.42 -3.37 2.32
CA ILE A 154 -8.06 -3.25 3.63
C ILE A 154 -7.07 -2.70 4.68
N PHE A 155 -5.80 -3.13 4.65
CA PHE A 155 -4.76 -2.58 5.50
C PHE A 155 -4.64 -1.05 5.32
N LEU A 156 -4.53 -0.59 4.08
CA LEU A 156 -4.39 0.83 3.76
C LEU A 156 -5.65 1.63 4.14
N ASP A 157 -6.84 1.09 3.89
CA ASP A 157 -8.09 1.72 4.33
C ASP A 157 -8.20 1.77 5.87
N SER A 158 -7.70 0.76 6.58
CA SER A 158 -7.67 0.79 8.05
C SER A 158 -6.73 1.87 8.60
N VAL A 159 -5.64 2.18 7.91
CA VAL A 159 -4.72 3.27 8.28
C VAL A 159 -5.35 4.65 8.06
N VAL A 160 -6.25 4.80 7.09
CA VAL A 160 -6.95 6.07 6.85
C VAL A 160 -7.70 6.57 8.07
N LEU A 161 -8.31 5.67 8.86
CA LEU A 161 -9.11 6.02 10.03
C LEU A 161 -8.30 6.80 11.09
N PRO A 162 -7.16 6.30 11.61
CA PRO A 162 -6.34 7.07 12.55
C PRO A 162 -5.66 8.30 11.89
N LEU A 163 -5.42 8.29 10.56
CA LEU A 163 -4.91 9.47 9.88
C LEU A 163 -5.93 10.61 9.85
N MET A 164 -7.23 10.33 9.74
CA MET A 164 -8.27 11.35 9.86
C MET A 164 -8.20 12.05 11.22
N ASP A 165 -8.03 11.27 12.30
CA ASP A 165 -7.87 11.82 13.65
C ASP A 165 -6.57 12.61 13.79
N ALA A 166 -5.45 12.07 13.34
CA ALA A 166 -4.14 12.71 13.43
C ALA A 166 -4.06 14.04 12.68
N PHE A 167 -4.73 14.15 11.54
CA PHE A 167 -4.77 15.37 10.71
C PHE A 167 -5.96 16.28 11.07
N HIS A 168 -6.83 15.89 12.00
CA HIS A 168 -8.06 16.57 12.34
C HIS A 168 -8.98 16.82 11.13
N ILE A 169 -9.03 15.84 10.23
CA ILE A 169 -9.80 15.88 8.99
C ILE A 169 -11.14 15.18 9.17
N SER A 170 -12.22 15.93 8.89
CA SER A 170 -13.57 15.39 8.90
C SER A 170 -13.92 14.75 7.54
N GLU A 171 -14.94 13.87 7.53
CA GLU A 171 -15.51 13.35 6.28
C GLU A 171 -15.96 14.47 5.34
N LYS A 172 -16.51 15.56 5.89
CA LYS A 172 -16.89 16.73 5.09
C LYS A 172 -15.69 17.34 4.36
N THR A 173 -14.55 17.49 5.05
CA THR A 173 -13.32 17.99 4.43
C THR A 173 -12.82 17.06 3.33
N MET A 174 -12.89 15.74 3.55
CA MET A 174 -12.55 14.75 2.52
C MET A 174 -13.47 14.86 1.29
N GLN A 175 -14.77 15.12 1.51
CA GLN A 175 -15.73 15.36 0.40
C GLN A 175 -15.40 16.65 -0.37
N GLU A 176 -14.98 17.71 0.31
CA GLU A 176 -14.54 18.95 -0.32
C GLU A 176 -13.26 18.78 -1.15
N ASN A 177 -12.38 17.87 -0.75
CA ASN A 177 -11.15 17.49 -1.47
C ASN A 177 -11.40 16.42 -2.55
N HIS A 178 -12.60 15.88 -2.67
CA HIS A 178 -12.92 14.87 -3.68
C HIS A 178 -12.88 15.49 -5.09
N ALA A 179 -12.39 14.72 -6.06
CA ALA A 179 -12.35 15.14 -7.46
C ALA A 179 -13.76 15.54 -7.96
N ASN A 180 -13.82 16.64 -8.68
CA ASN A 180 -15.08 17.21 -9.17
C ASN A 180 -15.14 17.34 -10.71
N LEU A 181 -14.14 16.77 -11.40
CA LEU A 181 -14.05 16.74 -12.86
C LEU A 181 -14.25 15.33 -13.44
N GLU A 182 -14.83 14.42 -12.66
CA GLU A 182 -15.15 13.05 -13.08
C GLU A 182 -16.65 12.84 -13.29
#